data_ef64fbbd6b4792983a79cb3b4230091f
#
_entry.id   ef64fbbd6b4792983a79cb3b4230091f
#
_cell.length_a   1.000
_cell.length_b   1.000
_cell.length_c   1.000
_cell.angle_alpha   90.00
_cell.angle_beta   90.00
_cell.angle_gamma   90.00
#
_symmetry.space_group_name_H-M   'P 1'
#
loop_
_entity.id
_entity.type
_entity.pdbx_description
1 polymer ?
#
loop_
_entity_poly.entity_id
_entity_poly.type
_entity_poly.pdbx_seq_one_letter_code
_entity_poly.pdbx_strand_id
1 'polypeptide(L)'
;LSLHDALPICRPTDLPALSRFGDEGIDLFLCDSTNAATPGVSGSEADIAPTLKRLVRDAKQRVIIASFASNVSRVQSAVDAAVAAGRKVAFNGRSMIRNMEIAERMGYLNAPRGTFVTMDEASKMAPHKVVLVTTGTQGEPMAALSRMARREHRQITVRDGDTIIFSSSLIPGNEEAVYGVINMLSQIGANVITNQDVKVHASGHGYAGELLFLYNAARPRNAMPRSD
;
A
#
# COMPACT_ATOMS: atom_id res chain seq x y z
N LEU A 1 -12.49 5.84 4.60
CA LEU A 1 -13.32 5.42 3.45
C LEU A 1 -13.11 6.42 2.33
N SER A 2 -12.30 6.09 1.34
CA SER A 2 -12.20 6.89 0.12
C SER A 2 -13.56 6.88 -0.59
N LEU A 3 -14.08 8.04 -0.96
CA LEU A 3 -15.31 8.19 -1.76
C LEU A 3 -15.07 7.79 -3.23
N HIS A 4 -13.81 7.63 -3.62
CA HIS A 4 -13.43 7.26 -4.97
C HIS A 4 -13.27 5.75 -5.07
N ASP A 5 -13.74 5.21 -6.18
CA ASP A 5 -13.67 3.79 -6.52
C ASP A 5 -12.26 3.24 -6.29
N ALA A 6 -12.06 2.67 -5.14
CA ALA A 6 -11.01 1.69 -5.03
C ALA A 6 -11.32 0.60 -6.07
N LEU A 7 -10.29 0.05 -6.70
CA LEU A 7 -10.37 -1.11 -7.58
C LEU A 7 -11.46 -2.11 -7.14
N PRO A 8 -11.96 -3.02 -8.00
CA PRO A 8 -13.13 -3.88 -7.78
C PRO A 8 -13.19 -4.67 -6.47
N ILE A 9 -12.18 -4.57 -5.64
CA ILE A 9 -12.10 -5.19 -4.32
C ILE A 9 -12.96 -4.47 -3.27
N CYS A 10 -13.13 -3.15 -3.36
CA CYS A 10 -13.95 -2.36 -2.45
C CYS A 10 -15.22 -1.91 -3.15
N ARG A 11 -16.37 -2.22 -2.55
CA ARG A 11 -17.63 -1.65 -3.01
C ARG A 11 -17.59 -0.14 -2.78
N PRO A 12 -18.08 0.68 -3.73
CA PRO A 12 -18.27 2.11 -3.49
C PRO A 12 -19.10 2.32 -2.23
N THR A 13 -18.82 3.40 -1.51
CA THR A 13 -19.65 3.80 -0.36
C THR A 13 -21.07 4.04 -0.83
N ASP A 14 -22.05 3.39 -0.20
CA ASP A 14 -23.47 3.58 -0.50
C ASP A 14 -23.95 4.94 0.07
N LEU A 15 -23.64 6.01 -0.67
CA LEU A 15 -24.01 7.37 -0.32
C LEU A 15 -25.55 7.56 -0.22
N PRO A 16 -26.36 6.97 -1.12
CA PRO A 16 -27.79 6.98 -0.96
C PRO A 16 -28.27 6.37 0.34
N ALA A 17 -27.69 5.25 0.79
CA ALA A 17 -28.02 4.66 2.08
C ALA A 17 -27.65 5.58 3.25
N LEU A 18 -26.45 6.20 3.21
CA LEU A 18 -26.02 7.13 4.22
C LEU A 18 -26.98 8.35 4.33
N SER A 19 -27.42 8.88 3.20
CA SER A 19 -28.39 10.00 3.17
C SER A 19 -29.75 9.58 3.71
N ARG A 20 -30.23 8.37 3.41
CA ARG A 20 -31.47 7.83 4.02
C ARG A 20 -31.38 7.71 5.54
N PHE A 21 -30.25 7.22 6.07
CA PHE A 21 -30.00 7.23 7.52
C PHE A 21 -30.01 8.65 8.10
N GLY A 22 -29.49 9.63 7.36
CA GLY A 22 -29.58 11.03 7.73
C GLY A 22 -31.03 11.53 7.79
N ASP A 23 -31.92 11.08 6.90
CA ASP A 23 -33.36 11.41 6.91
C ASP A 23 -34.10 10.74 8.09
N GLU A 24 -33.72 9.51 8.44
CA GLU A 24 -34.25 8.79 9.60
C GLU A 24 -33.80 9.41 10.94
N GLY A 25 -32.67 10.12 10.94
CA GLY A 25 -32.07 10.77 12.08
C GLY A 25 -30.91 9.98 12.69
N ILE A 26 -29.76 10.64 12.78
CA ILE A 26 -28.54 10.13 13.40
C ILE A 26 -28.26 10.93 14.66
N ASP A 27 -28.25 10.29 15.81
CA ASP A 27 -27.96 10.94 17.09
C ASP A 27 -26.49 11.24 17.27
N LEU A 28 -25.61 10.32 16.84
CA LEU A 28 -24.16 10.44 16.99
C LEU A 28 -23.44 9.89 15.77
N PHE A 29 -22.53 10.70 15.22
CA PHE A 29 -21.62 10.33 14.14
C PHE A 29 -20.19 10.28 14.67
N LEU A 30 -19.62 9.08 14.71
CA LEU A 30 -18.22 8.86 15.05
C LEU A 30 -17.42 8.87 13.74
N CYS A 31 -16.53 9.82 13.58
CA CYS A 31 -15.80 10.01 12.33
C CYS A 31 -14.29 9.98 12.56
N ASP A 32 -13.58 9.19 11.79
CA ASP A 32 -12.12 9.33 11.67
C ASP A 32 -11.79 10.75 11.19
N SER A 33 -10.93 11.42 11.91
CA SER A 33 -10.53 12.81 11.65
C SER A 33 -9.02 12.98 11.49
N THR A 34 -8.28 11.90 11.30
CA THR A 34 -6.81 11.90 11.20
C THR A 34 -6.31 12.95 10.20
N ASN A 35 -6.95 13.05 9.03
CA ASN A 35 -6.59 14.01 7.99
C ASN A 35 -7.59 15.16 7.81
N ALA A 36 -8.40 15.46 8.82
CA ALA A 36 -9.44 16.49 8.73
C ALA A 36 -8.90 17.90 8.43
N ALA A 37 -7.66 18.19 8.82
CA ALA A 37 -7.00 19.47 8.52
C ALA A 37 -6.41 19.55 7.10
N THR A 38 -6.39 18.45 6.34
CA THR A 38 -5.85 18.42 4.97
C THR A 38 -6.96 18.87 4.01
N PRO A 39 -6.77 19.98 3.26
CA PRO A 39 -7.75 20.46 2.29
C PRO A 39 -7.98 19.50 1.13
N GLY A 40 -9.18 19.53 0.56
CA GLY A 40 -9.53 18.77 -0.64
C GLY A 40 -10.01 17.34 -0.33
N VAL A 41 -9.73 16.44 -1.26
CA VAL A 41 -10.13 15.02 -1.19
C VAL A 41 -8.91 14.12 -1.32
N SER A 42 -8.94 12.97 -0.66
CA SER A 42 -7.88 11.97 -0.76
C SER A 42 -7.84 11.37 -2.18
N GLY A 43 -6.67 10.88 -2.57
CA GLY A 43 -6.54 10.17 -3.84
C GLY A 43 -7.10 8.76 -3.77
N SER A 44 -7.35 8.18 -4.94
CA SER A 44 -7.81 6.79 -5.07
C SER A 44 -6.64 5.81 -5.23
N GLU A 45 -6.84 4.55 -4.82
CA GLU A 45 -5.93 3.44 -5.16
C GLU A 45 -5.80 3.28 -6.69
N ALA A 46 -6.85 3.62 -7.45
CA ALA A 46 -6.83 3.60 -8.91
C ALA A 46 -5.79 4.57 -9.50
N ASP A 47 -5.49 5.68 -8.81
CA ASP A 47 -4.46 6.65 -9.25
C ASP A 47 -3.03 6.09 -9.10
N ILE A 48 -2.83 5.11 -8.22
CA ILE A 48 -1.53 4.52 -7.95
C ILE A 48 -1.15 3.45 -8.98
N ALA A 49 -2.13 2.69 -9.46
CA ALA A 49 -1.90 1.55 -10.35
C ALA A 49 -1.10 1.90 -11.63
N PRO A 50 -1.37 3.00 -12.37
CA PRO A 50 -0.55 3.39 -13.52
C PRO A 50 0.90 3.71 -13.16
N THR A 51 1.12 4.35 -12.01
CA THR A 51 2.46 4.68 -11.50
C THR A 51 3.24 3.40 -11.19
N LEU A 52 2.64 2.46 -10.46
CA LEU A 52 3.29 1.17 -10.16
C LEU A 52 3.61 0.40 -11.43
N LYS A 53 2.68 0.33 -12.41
CA LYS A 53 2.92 -0.32 -13.70
C LYS A 53 4.11 0.29 -14.43
N ARG A 54 4.21 1.62 -14.47
CA ARG A 54 5.34 2.33 -15.08
C ARG A 54 6.65 2.00 -14.35
N LEU A 55 6.69 2.12 -13.03
CA LEU A 55 7.90 1.88 -12.24
C LEU A 55 8.39 0.43 -12.36
N VAL A 56 7.48 -0.55 -12.32
CA VAL A 56 7.82 -1.97 -12.46
C VAL A 56 8.30 -2.31 -13.88
N ARG A 57 7.68 -1.72 -14.90
CA ARG A 57 8.09 -1.89 -16.31
C ARG A 57 9.48 -1.34 -16.56
N ASP A 58 9.77 -0.13 -16.06
CA ASP A 58 10.98 0.63 -16.38
C ASP A 58 12.19 0.16 -15.53
N ALA A 59 11.94 -0.57 -14.44
CA ALA A 59 12.98 -1.11 -13.58
C ALA A 59 13.82 -2.19 -14.31
N LYS A 60 15.15 -1.99 -14.33
CA LYS A 60 16.09 -2.90 -15.01
C LYS A 60 16.45 -4.13 -14.19
N GLN A 61 16.37 -4.03 -12.88
CA GLN A 61 16.69 -5.08 -11.93
C GLN A 61 15.43 -5.50 -11.14
N ARG A 62 15.62 -6.12 -9.98
CA ARG A 62 14.54 -6.52 -9.08
C ARG A 62 13.75 -5.30 -8.61
N VAL A 63 12.46 -5.48 -8.45
CA VAL A 63 11.59 -4.50 -7.79
C VAL A 63 11.16 -5.06 -6.43
N ILE A 64 11.26 -4.25 -5.39
CA ILE A 64 10.79 -4.56 -4.05
C ILE A 64 9.78 -3.48 -3.67
N ILE A 65 8.53 -3.87 -3.47
CA ILE A 65 7.45 -2.95 -3.09
C ILE A 65 7.14 -3.19 -1.62
N ALA A 66 7.40 -2.21 -0.79
CA ALA A 66 7.03 -2.23 0.61
C ALA A 66 5.63 -1.61 0.77
N SER A 67 4.73 -2.35 1.42
CA SER A 67 3.35 -1.93 1.66
C SER A 67 2.83 -2.52 2.97
N PHE A 68 1.73 -1.96 3.47
CA PHE A 68 0.98 -2.56 4.57
C PHE A 68 0.36 -3.89 4.13
N ALA A 69 0.51 -4.93 4.95
CA ALA A 69 -0.03 -6.25 4.64
C ALA A 69 -1.58 -6.30 4.63
N SER A 70 -2.23 -5.30 5.21
CA SER A 70 -3.69 -5.15 5.20
C SER A 70 -4.24 -4.47 3.94
N ASN A 71 -3.40 -3.79 3.16
CA ASN A 71 -3.85 -3.11 1.95
C ASN A 71 -3.82 -4.05 0.73
N VAL A 72 -4.83 -4.93 0.66
CA VAL A 72 -4.96 -5.92 -0.43
C VAL A 72 -5.07 -5.25 -1.79
N SER A 73 -5.76 -4.11 -1.91
CA SER A 73 -5.90 -3.37 -3.17
C SER A 73 -4.55 -2.90 -3.72
N ARG A 74 -3.68 -2.39 -2.84
CA ARG A 74 -2.32 -1.99 -3.20
C ARG A 74 -1.49 -3.17 -3.66
N VAL A 75 -1.61 -4.31 -2.95
CA VAL A 75 -0.92 -5.53 -3.33
C VAL A 75 -1.43 -6.05 -4.66
N GLN A 76 -2.75 -6.02 -4.93
CA GLN A 76 -3.29 -6.36 -6.24
C GLN A 76 -2.71 -5.46 -7.35
N SER A 77 -2.61 -4.15 -7.11
CA SER A 77 -1.99 -3.23 -8.09
C SER A 77 -0.52 -3.55 -8.35
N ALA A 78 0.22 -3.98 -7.33
CA ALA A 78 1.61 -4.45 -7.47
C ALA A 78 1.71 -5.75 -8.27
N VAL A 79 0.79 -6.69 -8.03
CA VAL A 79 0.68 -7.96 -8.77
C VAL A 79 0.34 -7.69 -10.24
N ASP A 80 -0.65 -6.84 -10.51
CA ASP A 80 -1.03 -6.46 -11.88
C ASP A 80 0.12 -5.80 -12.63
N ALA A 81 0.89 -4.94 -11.95
CA ALA A 81 2.08 -4.31 -12.51
C ALA A 81 3.17 -5.35 -12.85
N ALA A 82 3.38 -6.34 -11.99
CA ALA A 82 4.33 -7.43 -12.21
C ALA A 82 3.90 -8.32 -13.38
N VAL A 83 2.62 -8.71 -13.45
CA VAL A 83 2.05 -9.50 -14.53
C VAL A 83 2.20 -8.78 -15.87
N ALA A 84 1.86 -7.49 -15.92
CA ALA A 84 1.99 -6.67 -17.12
C ALA A 84 3.45 -6.55 -17.61
N ALA A 85 4.42 -6.65 -16.68
CA ALA A 85 5.86 -6.64 -16.99
C ALA A 85 6.45 -8.05 -17.21
N GLY A 86 5.63 -9.10 -17.18
CA GLY A 86 6.09 -10.50 -17.34
C GLY A 86 6.95 -11.01 -16.19
N ARG A 87 6.78 -10.43 -14.98
CA ARG A 87 7.56 -10.77 -13.79
C ARG A 87 6.77 -11.68 -12.86
N LYS A 88 7.48 -12.51 -12.10
CA LYS A 88 6.93 -13.32 -11.01
C LYS A 88 6.83 -12.49 -9.73
N VAL A 89 5.91 -12.86 -8.85
CA VAL A 89 5.69 -12.18 -7.57
C VAL A 89 5.97 -13.12 -6.41
N ALA A 90 6.74 -12.66 -5.42
CA ALA A 90 6.91 -13.34 -4.17
C ALA A 90 6.54 -12.42 -3.00
N PHE A 91 5.83 -12.97 -2.03
CA PHE A 91 5.46 -12.26 -0.81
C PHE A 91 6.49 -12.52 0.29
N ASN A 92 6.84 -11.48 1.02
CA ASN A 92 7.82 -11.57 2.09
C ASN A 92 7.33 -10.85 3.36
N GLY A 93 7.57 -11.49 4.50
CA GLY A 93 7.02 -11.09 5.79
C GLY A 93 5.82 -11.94 6.20
N ARG A 94 5.81 -12.40 7.46
CA ARG A 94 4.78 -13.34 7.96
C ARG A 94 3.35 -12.82 7.78
N SER A 95 3.11 -11.56 8.13
CA SER A 95 1.79 -10.94 7.97
C SER A 95 1.41 -10.76 6.50
N MET A 96 2.36 -10.41 5.63
CA MET A 96 2.12 -10.29 4.20
C MET A 96 1.69 -11.63 3.61
N ILE A 97 2.45 -12.69 3.83
CA ILE A 97 2.14 -14.03 3.32
C ILE A 97 0.76 -14.48 3.80
N ARG A 98 0.51 -14.41 5.11
CA ARG A 98 -0.78 -14.84 5.70
C ARG A 98 -1.97 -14.08 5.12
N ASN A 99 -1.86 -12.76 5.01
CA ASN A 99 -2.98 -11.94 4.52
C ASN A 99 -3.22 -12.19 3.03
N MET A 100 -2.18 -12.39 2.23
CA MET A 100 -2.33 -12.65 0.80
C MET A 100 -2.88 -14.05 0.53
N GLU A 101 -2.54 -15.06 1.32
CA GLU A 101 -3.18 -16.39 1.26
C GLU A 101 -4.68 -16.33 1.57
N ILE A 102 -5.08 -15.50 2.54
CA ILE A 102 -6.50 -15.29 2.85
C ILE A 102 -7.19 -14.54 1.71
N ALA A 103 -6.58 -13.46 1.22
CA ALA A 103 -7.11 -12.65 0.15
C ALA A 103 -7.31 -13.45 -1.15
N GLU A 104 -6.36 -14.33 -1.50
CA GLU A 104 -6.45 -15.23 -2.65
C GLU A 104 -7.61 -16.22 -2.49
N ARG A 105 -7.73 -16.88 -1.32
CA ARG A 105 -8.85 -17.81 -1.04
C ARG A 105 -10.21 -17.14 -1.08
N MET A 106 -10.29 -15.86 -0.70
CA MET A 106 -11.52 -15.08 -0.74
C MET A 106 -11.80 -14.43 -2.10
N GLY A 107 -10.90 -14.59 -3.09
CA GLY A 107 -11.01 -14.00 -4.42
C GLY A 107 -10.71 -12.51 -4.48
N TYR A 108 -10.10 -11.92 -3.45
CA TYR A 108 -9.67 -10.53 -3.43
C TYR A 108 -8.28 -10.30 -4.01
N LEU A 109 -7.47 -11.34 -4.11
CA LEU A 109 -6.18 -11.32 -4.78
C LEU A 109 -6.23 -12.30 -5.95
N ASN A 110 -6.01 -11.81 -7.15
CA ASN A 110 -6.13 -12.58 -8.38
C ASN A 110 -4.91 -12.40 -9.27
N ALA A 111 -4.43 -13.49 -9.84
CA ALA A 111 -3.37 -13.47 -10.85
C ALA A 111 -3.44 -14.71 -11.75
N PRO A 112 -2.86 -14.66 -12.96
CA PRO A 112 -2.69 -15.85 -13.79
C PRO A 112 -1.93 -16.95 -13.06
N ARG A 113 -2.23 -18.21 -13.37
CA ARG A 113 -1.51 -19.36 -12.78
C ARG A 113 0.00 -19.22 -12.95
N GLY A 114 0.74 -19.53 -11.90
CA GLY A 114 2.20 -19.49 -11.91
C GLY A 114 2.77 -18.06 -11.80
N THR A 115 1.98 -17.05 -11.49
CA THR A 115 2.48 -15.70 -11.15
C THR A 115 3.19 -15.71 -9.80
N PHE A 116 2.59 -16.34 -8.80
CA PHE A 116 3.16 -16.42 -7.46
C PHE A 116 4.23 -17.50 -7.38
N VAL A 117 5.34 -17.16 -6.74
CA VAL A 117 6.47 -18.05 -6.47
C VAL A 117 6.88 -17.92 -5.00
N THR A 118 7.51 -18.93 -4.48
CA THR A 118 8.07 -18.90 -3.13
C THR A 118 9.30 -17.98 -3.07
N MET A 119 9.67 -17.56 -1.85
CA MET A 119 10.90 -16.77 -1.66
C MET A 119 12.16 -17.55 -2.08
N ASP A 120 12.17 -18.87 -1.91
CA ASP A 120 13.29 -19.73 -2.37
C ASP A 120 13.41 -19.75 -3.89
N GLU A 121 12.30 -19.88 -4.61
CA GLU A 121 12.27 -19.79 -6.06
C GLU A 121 12.69 -18.40 -6.53
N ALA A 122 12.12 -17.34 -5.94
CA ALA A 122 12.46 -15.96 -6.26
C ALA A 122 13.94 -15.63 -6.07
N SER A 123 14.57 -16.19 -5.03
CA SER A 123 16.00 -15.98 -4.75
C SER A 123 16.93 -16.56 -5.81
N LYS A 124 16.49 -17.57 -6.53
CA LYS A 124 17.24 -18.28 -7.60
C LYS A 124 16.96 -17.69 -8.99
N MET A 125 15.94 -16.85 -9.12
CA MET A 125 15.56 -16.24 -10.38
C MET A 125 16.45 -15.03 -10.71
N ALA A 126 16.55 -14.71 -12.00
CA ALA A 126 17.20 -13.48 -12.45
C ALA A 126 16.46 -12.26 -11.84
N PRO A 127 17.17 -11.27 -11.27
CA PRO A 127 16.55 -10.15 -10.55
C PRO A 127 15.46 -9.43 -11.34
N HIS A 128 15.69 -9.16 -12.61
CA HIS A 128 14.72 -8.45 -13.47
C HIS A 128 13.41 -9.23 -13.73
N LYS A 129 13.34 -10.50 -13.34
CA LYS A 129 12.13 -11.34 -13.49
C LYS A 129 11.28 -11.41 -12.23
N VAL A 130 11.64 -10.69 -11.17
CA VAL A 130 10.99 -10.80 -9.86
C VAL A 130 10.54 -9.45 -9.34
N VAL A 131 9.33 -9.43 -8.81
CA VAL A 131 8.81 -8.38 -7.91
C VAL A 131 8.60 -9.02 -6.54
N LEU A 132 9.16 -8.41 -5.51
CA LEU A 132 8.92 -8.79 -4.13
C LEU A 132 7.93 -7.80 -3.52
N VAL A 133 6.89 -8.30 -2.86
CA VAL A 133 5.99 -7.48 -2.04
C VAL A 133 6.26 -7.79 -0.58
N THR A 134 6.60 -6.78 0.20
CA THR A 134 7.15 -6.96 1.55
C THR A 134 6.54 -6.01 2.57
N THR A 135 6.71 -6.34 3.84
CA THR A 135 6.44 -5.44 4.98
C THR A 135 7.68 -4.64 5.35
N GLY A 136 7.52 -3.65 6.24
CA GLY A 136 8.64 -2.85 6.77
C GLY A 136 8.63 -1.41 6.27
N THR A 137 7.45 -0.88 5.99
CA THR A 137 7.27 0.50 5.51
C THR A 137 7.52 1.55 6.57
N GLN A 138 7.53 1.19 7.85
CA GLN A 138 7.69 2.10 8.98
C GLN A 138 9.06 1.94 9.68
N GLY A 139 10.00 1.26 9.02
CA GLY A 139 11.36 1.09 9.56
C GLY A 139 11.45 0.11 10.73
N GLU A 140 10.41 -0.70 10.96
CA GLU A 140 10.38 -1.66 12.06
C GLU A 140 11.60 -2.60 11.99
N PRO A 141 12.40 -2.72 13.06
CA PRO A 141 13.68 -3.42 13.01
C PRO A 141 13.59 -4.89 12.56
N MET A 142 12.51 -5.58 12.93
CA MET A 142 12.31 -6.99 12.62
C MET A 142 11.58 -7.22 11.28
N ALA A 143 11.13 -6.16 10.62
CA ALA A 143 10.44 -6.26 9.34
C ALA A 143 11.40 -6.71 8.22
N ALA A 144 10.82 -7.31 7.19
CA ALA A 144 11.60 -7.91 6.11
C ALA A 144 12.47 -6.88 5.37
N LEU A 145 11.93 -5.69 5.05
CA LEU A 145 12.68 -4.64 4.36
C LEU A 145 13.85 -4.12 5.20
N SER A 146 13.65 -3.87 6.50
CA SER A 146 14.71 -3.41 7.40
C SER A 146 15.85 -4.43 7.52
N ARG A 147 15.51 -5.72 7.53
CA ARG A 147 16.51 -6.80 7.50
C ARG A 147 17.25 -6.89 6.17
N MET A 148 16.56 -6.62 5.04
CA MET A 148 17.22 -6.53 3.73
C MET A 148 18.20 -5.36 3.70
N ALA A 149 17.81 -4.19 4.21
CA ALA A 149 18.67 -2.99 4.27
C ALA A 149 19.94 -3.25 5.10
N ARG A 150 19.84 -3.98 6.21
CA ARG A 150 20.99 -4.37 7.04
C ARG A 150 21.77 -5.59 6.53
N ARG A 151 21.37 -6.17 5.38
CA ARG A 151 21.95 -7.40 4.81
C ARG A 151 21.79 -8.65 5.71
N GLU A 152 20.75 -8.64 6.56
CA GLU A 152 20.43 -9.73 7.51
C GLU A 152 19.31 -10.64 6.99
N HIS A 153 18.78 -10.39 5.80
CA HIS A 153 17.74 -11.22 5.23
C HIS A 153 18.32 -12.51 4.64
N ARG A 154 17.76 -13.66 5.03
CA ARG A 154 18.36 -14.98 4.73
C ARG A 154 18.40 -15.34 3.25
N GLN A 155 17.40 -14.90 2.47
CA GLN A 155 17.18 -15.33 1.08
C GLN A 155 17.45 -14.24 0.06
N ILE A 156 17.28 -12.98 0.44
CA ILE A 156 17.39 -11.84 -0.48
C ILE A 156 18.48 -10.89 0.00
N THR A 157 19.40 -10.62 -0.89
CA THR A 157 20.37 -9.54 -0.74
C THR A 157 20.00 -8.45 -1.74
N VAL A 158 19.76 -7.23 -1.25
CA VAL A 158 19.57 -6.04 -2.09
C VAL A 158 20.89 -5.72 -2.77
N ARG A 159 20.83 -5.36 -4.03
CA ARG A 159 22.00 -5.07 -4.88
C ARG A 159 21.87 -3.69 -5.52
N ASP A 160 22.98 -3.23 -6.02
CA ASP A 160 23.02 -2.04 -6.88
C ASP A 160 22.03 -2.17 -8.05
N GLY A 161 21.26 -1.11 -8.32
CA GLY A 161 20.24 -1.06 -9.35
C GLY A 161 18.91 -1.74 -9.04
N ASP A 162 18.74 -2.42 -7.87
CA ASP A 162 17.42 -2.86 -7.42
C ASP A 162 16.53 -1.63 -7.17
N THR A 163 15.25 -1.71 -7.50
CA THR A 163 14.27 -0.63 -7.27
C THR A 163 13.44 -0.95 -6.04
N ILE A 164 13.45 -0.03 -5.06
CA ILE A 164 12.69 -0.17 -3.81
C ILE A 164 11.60 0.88 -3.80
N ILE A 165 10.34 0.47 -3.71
CA ILE A 165 9.19 1.38 -3.69
C ILE A 165 8.55 1.35 -2.30
N PHE A 166 8.60 2.47 -1.58
CA PHE A 166 7.86 2.66 -0.33
C PHE A 166 6.43 3.10 -0.65
N SER A 167 5.55 2.12 -0.77
CA SER A 167 4.13 2.34 -1.12
C SER A 167 3.27 2.51 0.14
N SER A 168 3.64 3.48 0.97
CA SER A 168 2.98 3.87 2.22
C SER A 168 3.23 5.33 2.53
N SER A 169 2.40 5.91 3.40
CA SER A 169 2.73 7.17 4.07
C SER A 169 3.65 6.91 5.26
N LEU A 170 4.41 7.93 5.60
CA LEU A 170 5.18 7.97 6.83
C LEU A 170 4.23 8.22 8.01
N ILE A 171 4.28 7.38 9.02
CA ILE A 171 3.53 7.58 10.26
C ILE A 171 4.36 8.52 11.16
N PRO A 172 3.76 9.62 11.67
CA PRO A 172 4.47 10.51 12.59
C PRO A 172 5.12 9.76 13.76
N GLY A 173 6.39 10.07 14.01
CA GLY A 173 7.22 9.40 15.01
C GLY A 173 8.10 8.25 14.49
N ASN A 174 7.89 7.80 13.25
CA ASN A 174 8.72 6.75 12.63
C ASN A 174 9.76 7.31 11.64
N GLU A 175 9.86 8.63 11.53
CA GLU A 175 10.69 9.30 10.52
C GLU A 175 12.14 8.83 10.54
N GLU A 176 12.77 8.84 11.71
CA GLU A 176 14.16 8.45 11.87
C GLU A 176 14.40 7.00 11.43
N ALA A 177 13.51 6.08 11.85
CA ALA A 177 13.62 4.67 11.52
C ALA A 177 13.46 4.44 9.99
N VAL A 178 12.48 5.10 9.36
CA VAL A 178 12.23 4.97 7.91
C VAL A 178 13.37 5.57 7.11
N TYR A 179 13.82 6.79 7.43
CA TYR A 179 14.95 7.40 6.74
C TYR A 179 16.26 6.63 6.96
N GLY A 180 16.43 6.02 8.13
CA GLY A 180 17.54 5.10 8.38
C GLY A 180 17.56 3.92 7.41
N VAL A 181 16.40 3.29 7.16
CA VAL A 181 16.27 2.21 6.16
C VAL A 181 16.51 2.72 4.74
N ILE A 182 15.93 3.86 4.36
CA ILE A 182 16.13 4.49 3.05
C ILE A 182 17.62 4.76 2.81
N ASN A 183 18.31 5.34 3.77
CA ASN A 183 19.73 5.66 3.66
C ASN A 183 20.58 4.39 3.47
N MET A 184 20.33 3.33 4.25
CA MET A 184 21.03 2.06 4.09
C MET A 184 20.80 1.46 2.69
N LEU A 185 19.58 1.48 2.18
CA LEU A 185 19.25 0.98 0.84
C LEU A 185 19.92 1.82 -0.26
N SER A 186 19.93 3.13 -0.12
CA SER A 186 20.60 4.05 -1.06
C SER A 186 22.11 3.87 -1.05
N GLN A 187 22.73 3.63 0.10
CA GLN A 187 24.17 3.31 0.20
C GLN A 187 24.54 1.99 -0.49
N ILE A 188 23.61 1.05 -0.61
CA ILE A 188 23.81 -0.19 -1.37
C ILE A 188 23.80 0.10 -2.90
N GLY A 189 23.29 1.24 -3.34
CA GLY A 189 23.09 1.60 -4.74
C GLY A 189 21.66 1.28 -5.25
N ALA A 190 20.73 0.97 -4.36
CA ALA A 190 19.33 0.76 -4.75
C ALA A 190 18.66 2.08 -5.13
N ASN A 191 17.79 2.03 -6.15
CA ASN A 191 16.94 3.15 -6.52
C ASN A 191 15.71 3.17 -5.60
N VAL A 192 15.73 4.03 -4.58
CA VAL A 192 14.65 4.14 -3.60
C VAL A 192 13.65 5.19 -4.05
N ILE A 193 12.36 4.81 -4.09
CA ILE A 193 11.26 5.65 -4.52
C ILE A 193 10.24 5.73 -3.39
N THR A 194 9.88 6.94 -3.00
CA THR A 194 8.91 7.24 -1.96
C THR A 194 7.72 8.03 -2.51
N ASN A 195 6.71 8.26 -1.69
CA ASN A 195 5.57 9.10 -2.07
C ASN A 195 5.92 10.59 -2.23
N GLN A 196 7.13 11.01 -1.82
CA GLN A 196 7.66 12.37 -2.07
C GLN A 196 8.19 12.49 -3.50
N ASP A 197 8.69 11.42 -4.08
CA ASP A 197 9.26 11.41 -5.44
C ASP A 197 8.16 11.29 -6.49
N VAL A 198 7.22 10.39 -6.26
CA VAL A 198 6.08 10.15 -7.17
C VAL A 198 4.93 9.51 -6.39
N LYS A 199 3.69 9.77 -6.81
CA LYS A 199 2.51 9.25 -6.13
C LYS A 199 2.47 7.71 -6.19
N VAL A 200 2.92 7.07 -5.11
CA VAL A 200 2.92 5.61 -4.90
C VAL A 200 2.04 5.20 -3.72
N HIS A 201 1.37 6.17 -3.09
CA HIS A 201 0.47 5.95 -1.96
C HIS A 201 -0.74 6.87 -2.05
N ALA A 202 -1.91 6.36 -1.65
CA ALA A 202 -3.11 7.12 -1.35
C ALA A 202 -3.47 6.88 0.13
N SER A 203 -3.89 7.93 0.82
CA SER A 203 -4.31 7.82 2.21
C SER A 203 -5.61 7.03 2.32
N GLY A 204 -5.71 6.15 3.32
CA GLY A 204 -6.97 5.51 3.69
C GLY A 204 -7.86 6.41 4.54
N HIS A 205 -7.33 7.55 5.03
CA HIS A 205 -8.06 8.52 5.84
C HIS A 205 -8.61 9.64 4.95
N GLY A 206 -9.90 9.96 5.11
CA GLY A 206 -10.55 11.02 4.35
C GLY A 206 -9.98 12.41 4.69
N TYR A 207 -9.91 13.28 3.69
CA TYR A 207 -9.53 14.69 3.85
C TYR A 207 -10.74 15.54 4.19
N ALA A 208 -10.54 16.85 4.42
CA ALA A 208 -11.58 17.78 4.82
C ALA A 208 -12.84 17.73 3.93
N GLY A 209 -12.67 17.65 2.60
CA GLY A 209 -13.79 17.61 1.65
C GLY A 209 -14.64 16.36 1.77
N GLU A 210 -14.02 15.20 1.94
CA GLU A 210 -14.72 13.92 2.12
C GLU A 210 -15.46 13.88 3.46
N LEU A 211 -14.82 14.33 4.53
CA LEU A 211 -15.41 14.37 5.86
C LEU A 211 -16.61 15.31 5.89
N LEU A 212 -16.49 16.49 5.27
CA LEU A 212 -17.59 17.44 5.15
C LEU A 212 -18.76 16.87 4.34
N PHE A 213 -18.46 16.15 3.25
CA PHE A 213 -19.48 15.49 2.46
C PHE A 213 -20.22 14.42 3.26
N LEU A 214 -19.50 13.55 3.99
CA LEU A 214 -20.09 12.51 4.81
C LEU A 214 -20.94 13.10 5.94
N TYR A 215 -20.44 14.16 6.59
CA TYR A 215 -21.18 14.87 7.64
C TYR A 215 -22.49 15.47 7.12
N ASN A 216 -22.45 16.13 5.95
CA ASN A 216 -23.62 16.73 5.33
C ASN A 216 -24.64 15.67 4.83
N ALA A 217 -24.18 14.53 4.37
CA ALA A 217 -25.06 13.42 3.99
C ALA A 217 -25.73 12.78 5.22
N ALA A 218 -24.96 12.57 6.29
CA ALA A 218 -25.44 11.93 7.52
C ALA A 218 -26.31 12.89 8.38
N ARG A 219 -26.06 14.21 8.36
CA ARG A 219 -26.78 15.25 9.12
C ARG A 219 -26.99 14.87 10.60
N PRO A 220 -25.95 14.47 11.34
CA PRO A 220 -26.10 13.99 12.70
C PRO A 220 -26.41 15.12 13.67
N ARG A 221 -27.09 14.81 14.77
CA ARG A 221 -27.30 15.76 15.88
C ARG A 221 -26.03 16.08 16.63
N ASN A 222 -25.15 15.09 16.75
CA ASN A 222 -23.83 15.21 17.39
C ASN A 222 -22.77 14.52 16.53
N ALA A 223 -21.57 15.07 16.52
CA ALA A 223 -20.42 14.44 15.87
C ALA A 223 -19.24 14.38 16.85
N MET A 224 -18.55 13.25 16.88
CA MET A 224 -17.34 13.09 17.66
C MET A 224 -16.19 12.72 16.71
N PRO A 225 -15.25 13.65 16.49
CA PRO A 225 -14.04 13.35 15.74
C PRO A 225 -13.17 12.37 16.52
N ARG A 226 -12.50 11.49 15.81
CA ARG A 226 -11.54 10.54 16.37
C ARG A 226 -10.29 10.50 15.48
N SER A 227 -9.13 10.65 16.10
CA SER A 227 -7.83 10.33 15.48
C SER A 227 -7.29 9.08 16.14
N ASP A 228 -6.65 8.23 15.37
CA ASP A 228 -5.91 7.08 15.89
C ASP A 228 -4.64 7.51 16.63
#